data_68d9982d95f7f7acaa8b78576f5cb855
#
_entry.id   68d9982d95f7f7acaa8b78576f5cb855
#
_cell.length_a   1.000
_cell.length_b   1.000
_cell.length_c   1.000
_cell.angle_alpha   90.00
_cell.angle_beta   90.00
_cell.angle_gamma   90.00
#
_symmetry.space_group_name_H-M   'P 1'
#
loop_
_entity.id
_entity.type
_entity.pdbx_description
1 polymer ?
#
loop_
_entity_poly.entity_id
_entity_poly.type
_entity_poly.pdbx_seq_one_letter_code
_entity_poly.pdbx_strand_id
1 'polypeptide(L)'
;MSKLDISVVVCSYNRADSLVEAIESIVDLETHDFTYEIVVIDNASTDHTKDAVQQVAKKSACPIRYVMESQPGVSFARNRGVQESESTWIAFFDDDELAEPDWLLQLITAAEKHQVKCVGGGVRLKFSGGCERILRPWVRVMFGCTQGLTAELYDGKRVPGGGNMLVHKDVFEKIGLFRTDLIEGGEDTDLYHRMKRAGFEAYHAPLAVIHHQIPTSRLGPKYLCSVSMRMGCHIARREFENYGRLKFSLVVLSRLLQTSLLHVPQLLLAKLIGDQEMILERNCYWWMWKHYFQAAFRFLAPSKELANALDFRHERKVATE
;
A
#
# COMPACT_ATOMS: atom_id res chain seq x y z
N MET A 1 -8.18 -32.48 -9.40
CA MET A 1 -8.61 -31.16 -8.95
C MET A 1 -8.28 -30.18 -10.07
N SER A 2 -9.24 -29.37 -10.54
CA SER A 2 -8.96 -28.29 -11.46
C SER A 2 -7.97 -27.32 -10.81
N LYS A 3 -6.96 -26.86 -11.54
CA LYS A 3 -6.01 -25.87 -11.03
C LYS A 3 -6.78 -24.58 -10.78
N LEU A 4 -6.67 -24.00 -9.58
CA LEU A 4 -7.25 -22.70 -9.27
C LEU A 4 -6.58 -21.62 -10.15
N ASP A 5 -7.39 -20.68 -10.65
CA ASP A 5 -6.92 -19.65 -11.54
C ASP A 5 -6.32 -18.46 -10.77
N ILE A 6 -6.96 -18.09 -9.64
CA ILE A 6 -6.59 -16.94 -8.84
C ILE A 6 -6.52 -17.31 -7.35
N SER A 7 -5.46 -16.89 -6.65
CA SER A 7 -5.41 -16.86 -5.18
C SER A 7 -5.56 -15.42 -4.70
N VAL A 8 -6.61 -15.14 -3.92
CA VAL A 8 -6.78 -13.84 -3.24
C VAL A 8 -6.05 -13.91 -1.91
N VAL A 9 -4.94 -13.18 -1.80
CA VAL A 9 -4.08 -13.14 -0.61
C VAL A 9 -4.50 -11.98 0.27
N VAL A 10 -4.97 -12.27 1.48
CA VAL A 10 -5.38 -11.28 2.49
C VAL A 10 -4.38 -11.33 3.64
N CYS A 11 -3.64 -10.22 3.86
CA CYS A 11 -2.68 -10.13 4.95
C CYS A 11 -3.29 -9.39 6.14
N SER A 12 -3.18 -9.93 7.36
CA SER A 12 -3.74 -9.30 8.56
C SER A 12 -2.80 -9.38 9.76
N TYR A 13 -2.91 -8.40 10.65
CA TYR A 13 -2.25 -8.36 11.94
C TYR A 13 -3.11 -7.66 12.99
N ASN A 14 -3.59 -8.41 14.01
CA ASN A 14 -4.40 -7.90 15.14
C ASN A 14 -5.62 -7.06 14.69
N ARG A 15 -6.40 -7.58 13.71
CA ARG A 15 -7.58 -6.92 13.15
C ARG A 15 -8.70 -7.91 12.82
N ALA A 16 -8.98 -8.84 13.71
CA ALA A 16 -9.93 -9.91 13.47
C ALA A 16 -11.29 -9.41 12.94
N ASP A 17 -11.86 -8.33 13.51
CA ASP A 17 -13.19 -7.86 13.14
C ASP A 17 -13.20 -7.29 11.70
N SER A 18 -12.26 -6.39 11.35
CA SER A 18 -12.19 -5.83 9.99
C SER A 18 -11.83 -6.90 8.95
N LEU A 19 -10.97 -7.86 9.33
CA LEU A 19 -10.63 -8.99 8.46
C LEU A 19 -11.86 -9.85 8.13
N VAL A 20 -12.77 -10.09 9.07
CA VAL A 20 -14.02 -10.81 8.81
C VAL A 20 -14.85 -10.08 7.77
N GLU A 21 -15.07 -8.77 7.94
CA GLU A 21 -15.80 -7.95 6.96
C GLU A 21 -15.12 -7.98 5.57
N ALA A 22 -13.80 -7.91 5.54
CA ALA A 22 -13.01 -7.99 4.31
C ALA A 22 -13.21 -9.34 3.61
N ILE A 23 -13.09 -10.46 4.34
CA ILE A 23 -13.30 -11.81 3.79
C ILE A 23 -14.75 -11.97 3.31
N GLU A 24 -15.74 -11.56 4.09
CA GLU A 24 -17.15 -11.65 3.72
C GLU A 24 -17.46 -10.89 2.42
N SER A 25 -16.75 -9.80 2.12
CA SER A 25 -16.89 -9.06 0.87
C SER A 25 -16.33 -9.77 -0.36
N ILE A 26 -15.48 -10.80 -0.16
CA ILE A 26 -14.81 -11.52 -1.25
C ILE A 26 -15.14 -13.01 -1.34
N VAL A 27 -16.06 -13.52 -0.51
CA VAL A 27 -16.47 -14.94 -0.57
C VAL A 27 -17.46 -15.24 -1.69
N ASP A 28 -18.24 -14.27 -2.13
CA ASP A 28 -19.29 -14.39 -3.14
C ASP A 28 -19.07 -13.43 -4.33
N LEU A 29 -17.82 -13.36 -4.82
CA LEU A 29 -17.50 -12.53 -5.97
C LEU A 29 -18.09 -13.12 -7.27
N GLU A 30 -18.45 -12.23 -8.19
CA GLU A 30 -18.88 -12.63 -9.53
C GLU A 30 -17.72 -13.27 -10.29
N THR A 31 -17.87 -14.52 -10.68
CA THR A 31 -16.92 -15.28 -11.49
C THR A 31 -17.65 -15.84 -12.71
N HIS A 32 -17.10 -15.65 -13.91
CA HIS A 32 -17.66 -16.24 -15.14
C HIS A 32 -16.96 -17.58 -15.44
N ASP A 33 -15.71 -17.49 -15.92
CA ASP A 33 -14.97 -18.64 -16.43
C ASP A 33 -13.68 -18.94 -15.64
N PHE A 34 -13.57 -18.44 -14.40
CA PHE A 34 -12.42 -18.68 -13.53
C PHE A 34 -12.83 -19.12 -12.12
N THR A 35 -11.90 -19.78 -11.46
CA THR A 35 -12.02 -20.22 -10.06
C THR A 35 -11.03 -19.50 -9.17
N TYR A 36 -11.37 -19.28 -7.90
CA TYR A 36 -10.45 -18.64 -6.94
C TYR A 36 -10.53 -19.29 -5.55
N GLU A 37 -9.49 -19.06 -4.79
CA GLU A 37 -9.41 -19.32 -3.36
C GLU A 37 -9.06 -18.04 -2.59
N ILE A 38 -9.29 -18.05 -1.28
CA ILE A 38 -8.84 -17.01 -0.37
C ILE A 38 -7.74 -17.60 0.51
N VAL A 39 -6.57 -16.96 0.54
CA VAL A 39 -5.44 -17.33 1.39
C VAL A 39 -5.20 -16.22 2.40
N VAL A 40 -5.62 -16.45 3.64
CA VAL A 40 -5.44 -15.50 4.73
C VAL A 40 -4.08 -15.72 5.38
N ILE A 41 -3.23 -14.70 5.33
CA ILE A 41 -1.92 -14.70 5.97
C ILE A 41 -2.00 -13.90 7.27
N ASP A 42 -2.01 -14.60 8.37
CA ASP A 42 -1.95 -14.02 9.70
C ASP A 42 -0.50 -13.71 10.09
N ASN A 43 -0.14 -12.45 10.16
CA ASN A 43 1.21 -12.00 10.43
C ASN A 43 1.51 -11.93 11.93
N ALA A 44 1.40 -13.07 12.62
CA ALA A 44 1.65 -13.26 14.05
C ALA A 44 0.68 -12.47 14.96
N SER A 45 -0.63 -12.48 14.67
CA SER A 45 -1.65 -11.89 15.52
C SER A 45 -1.71 -12.54 16.90
N THR A 46 -2.08 -11.75 17.89
CA THR A 46 -2.27 -12.18 19.29
C THR A 46 -3.72 -12.06 19.74
N ASP A 47 -4.59 -11.56 18.87
CA ASP A 47 -6.04 -11.50 19.05
C ASP A 47 -6.74 -12.80 18.57
N HIS A 48 -8.06 -12.77 18.38
CA HIS A 48 -8.84 -13.90 17.94
C HIS A 48 -8.87 -14.12 16.41
N THR A 49 -7.93 -13.53 15.64
CA THR A 49 -7.86 -13.61 14.18
C THR A 49 -8.00 -15.03 13.64
N LYS A 50 -7.25 -16.00 14.19
CA LYS A 50 -7.31 -17.39 13.75
C LYS A 50 -8.71 -17.99 13.86
N ASP A 51 -9.36 -17.84 15.01
CA ASP A 51 -10.67 -18.40 15.27
C ASP A 51 -11.73 -17.75 14.38
N ALA A 52 -11.63 -16.44 14.16
CA ALA A 52 -12.51 -15.68 13.28
C ALA A 52 -12.45 -16.20 11.84
N VAL A 53 -11.24 -16.37 11.28
CA VAL A 53 -11.05 -16.91 9.93
C VAL A 53 -11.61 -18.32 9.81
N GLN A 54 -11.38 -19.20 10.82
CA GLN A 54 -11.91 -20.56 10.81
C GLN A 54 -13.45 -20.61 10.86
N GLN A 55 -14.09 -19.65 11.53
CA GLN A 55 -15.55 -19.56 11.58
C GLN A 55 -16.13 -19.16 10.22
N VAL A 56 -15.53 -18.20 9.53
CA VAL A 56 -15.95 -17.80 8.17
C VAL A 56 -15.71 -18.95 7.19
N ALA A 57 -14.54 -19.59 7.24
CA ALA A 57 -14.20 -20.71 6.35
C ALA A 57 -15.19 -21.89 6.43
N LYS A 58 -15.74 -22.19 7.64
CA LYS A 58 -16.74 -23.26 7.81
C LYS A 58 -18.08 -22.97 7.12
N LYS A 59 -18.40 -21.69 6.87
CA LYS A 59 -19.68 -21.25 6.29
C LYS A 59 -19.56 -20.90 4.80
N SER A 60 -18.35 -20.67 4.32
CA SER A 60 -18.09 -20.24 2.95
C SER A 60 -18.09 -21.42 1.98
N ALA A 61 -18.68 -21.20 0.80
CA ALA A 61 -18.54 -22.12 -0.35
C ALA A 61 -17.19 -21.91 -1.07
N CYS A 62 -16.64 -20.70 -1.01
CA CYS A 62 -15.31 -20.40 -1.53
C CYS A 62 -14.24 -21.04 -0.62
N PRO A 63 -13.22 -21.71 -1.15
CA PRO A 63 -12.12 -22.25 -0.35
C PRO A 63 -11.35 -21.14 0.37
N ILE A 64 -11.24 -21.25 1.71
CA ILE A 64 -10.48 -20.31 2.54
C ILE A 64 -9.39 -21.09 3.28
N ARG A 65 -8.13 -20.70 3.10
CA ARG A 65 -6.98 -21.26 3.82
C ARG A 65 -6.40 -20.23 4.78
N TYR A 66 -6.14 -20.65 6.01
CA TYR A 66 -5.44 -19.88 7.03
C TYR A 66 -3.98 -20.31 7.08
N VAL A 67 -3.07 -19.34 7.00
CA VAL A 67 -1.62 -19.54 7.08
C VAL A 67 -1.03 -18.54 8.06
N MET A 68 -0.18 -19.00 8.98
CA MET A 68 0.54 -18.14 9.91
C MET A 68 1.91 -17.77 9.34
N GLU A 69 2.26 -16.49 9.41
CA GLU A 69 3.60 -15.97 9.15
C GLU A 69 4.16 -15.35 10.44
N SER A 70 5.22 -15.96 10.96
CA SER A 70 5.80 -15.57 12.26
C SER A 70 6.71 -14.34 12.21
N GLN A 71 7.22 -13.99 11.03
CA GLN A 71 8.07 -12.81 10.86
C GLN A 71 7.19 -11.58 10.65
N PRO A 72 7.24 -10.59 11.57
CA PRO A 72 6.36 -9.42 11.47
C PRO A 72 6.76 -8.51 10.30
N GLY A 73 5.77 -8.05 9.54
CA GLY A 73 5.91 -7.10 8.44
C GLY A 73 5.15 -7.49 7.18
N VAL A 74 4.53 -6.52 6.54
CA VAL A 74 3.64 -6.71 5.38
C VAL A 74 4.33 -7.45 4.22
N SER A 75 5.63 -7.18 3.98
CA SER A 75 6.40 -7.87 2.93
C SER A 75 6.58 -9.36 3.24
N PHE A 76 6.78 -9.74 4.50
CA PHE A 76 6.86 -11.15 4.90
C PHE A 76 5.52 -11.85 4.68
N ALA A 77 4.42 -11.21 5.10
CA ALA A 77 3.08 -11.74 4.92
C ALA A 77 2.74 -11.91 3.43
N ARG A 78 2.96 -10.88 2.59
CA ARG A 78 2.72 -10.98 1.15
C ARG A 78 3.59 -12.03 0.48
N ASN A 79 4.86 -12.14 0.86
CA ASN A 79 5.75 -13.17 0.36
C ASN A 79 5.28 -14.57 0.72
N ARG A 80 4.80 -14.75 1.96
CA ARG A 80 4.20 -16.01 2.36
C ARG A 80 2.96 -16.31 1.52
N GLY A 81 2.11 -15.32 1.25
CA GLY A 81 0.97 -15.46 0.36
C GLY A 81 1.35 -15.89 -1.06
N VAL A 82 2.40 -15.31 -1.64
CA VAL A 82 2.92 -15.73 -2.95
C VAL A 82 3.40 -17.18 -2.93
N GLN A 83 4.10 -17.60 -1.87
CA GLN A 83 4.64 -18.95 -1.74
C GLN A 83 3.56 -20.01 -1.55
N GLU A 84 2.50 -19.68 -0.81
CA GLU A 84 1.36 -20.55 -0.57
C GLU A 84 0.39 -20.66 -1.76
N SER A 85 0.44 -19.69 -2.69
CA SER A 85 -0.44 -19.66 -3.86
C SER A 85 0.01 -20.64 -4.92
N GLU A 86 -0.88 -21.56 -5.31
CA GLU A 86 -0.64 -22.50 -6.41
C GLU A 86 -1.22 -21.99 -7.75
N SER A 87 -1.99 -20.91 -7.71
CA SER A 87 -2.70 -20.32 -8.83
C SER A 87 -1.76 -19.60 -9.80
N THR A 88 -2.27 -19.33 -11.02
CA THR A 88 -1.55 -18.55 -12.05
C THR A 88 -1.50 -17.07 -11.71
N TRP A 89 -2.58 -16.54 -11.10
CA TRP A 89 -2.72 -15.16 -10.70
C TRP A 89 -2.83 -15.03 -9.18
N ILE A 90 -2.25 -13.97 -8.65
CA ILE A 90 -2.31 -13.63 -7.23
C ILE A 90 -2.91 -12.23 -7.11
N ALA A 91 -4.06 -12.13 -6.45
CA ALA A 91 -4.71 -10.87 -6.12
C ALA A 91 -4.42 -10.52 -4.66
N PHE A 92 -3.83 -9.35 -4.41
CA PHE A 92 -3.60 -8.85 -3.06
C PHE A 92 -4.77 -7.98 -2.62
N PHE A 93 -5.20 -8.19 -1.38
CA PHE A 93 -6.33 -7.51 -0.76
C PHE A 93 -6.00 -7.22 0.71
N ASP A 94 -6.27 -6.01 1.19
CA ASP A 94 -5.96 -5.65 2.57
C ASP A 94 -7.15 -5.91 3.52
N ASP A 95 -6.88 -6.13 4.80
CA ASP A 95 -7.85 -6.53 5.85
C ASP A 95 -8.79 -5.39 6.31
N ASP A 96 -8.69 -4.22 5.72
CA ASP A 96 -9.55 -3.05 5.94
C ASP A 96 -10.20 -2.54 4.64
N GLU A 97 -10.35 -3.43 3.67
CA GLU A 97 -10.97 -3.15 2.38
C GLU A 97 -12.24 -3.98 2.17
N LEU A 98 -13.18 -3.46 1.39
CA LEU A 98 -14.40 -4.16 0.96
C LEU A 98 -14.45 -4.13 -0.57
N ALA A 99 -14.60 -5.29 -1.20
CA ALA A 99 -14.67 -5.41 -2.65
C ALA A 99 -16.08 -5.15 -3.18
N GLU A 100 -16.20 -4.56 -4.37
CA GLU A 100 -17.41 -4.64 -5.17
C GLU A 100 -17.57 -6.05 -5.76
N PRO A 101 -18.80 -6.54 -5.99
CA PRO A 101 -19.03 -7.92 -6.41
C PRO A 101 -18.26 -8.36 -7.66
N ASP A 102 -18.05 -7.47 -8.62
CA ASP A 102 -17.32 -7.70 -9.88
C ASP A 102 -15.82 -7.37 -9.82
N TRP A 103 -15.29 -7.06 -8.62
CA TRP A 103 -13.91 -6.59 -8.44
C TRP A 103 -12.87 -7.49 -9.12
N LEU A 104 -12.90 -8.81 -8.81
CA LEU A 104 -11.91 -9.76 -9.33
C LEU A 104 -12.10 -10.00 -10.82
N LEU A 105 -13.36 -10.01 -11.30
CA LEU A 105 -13.70 -10.09 -12.72
C LEU A 105 -13.13 -8.92 -13.51
N GLN A 106 -13.24 -7.69 -12.98
CA GLN A 106 -12.69 -6.49 -13.61
C GLN A 106 -11.16 -6.51 -13.67
N LEU A 107 -10.48 -7.03 -12.63
CA LEU A 107 -9.03 -7.18 -12.63
C LEU A 107 -8.55 -8.15 -13.70
N ILE A 108 -9.13 -9.38 -13.74
CA ILE A 108 -8.69 -10.40 -14.70
C ILE A 108 -9.04 -10.02 -16.14
N THR A 109 -10.23 -9.47 -16.36
CA THR A 109 -10.64 -8.96 -17.68
C THR A 109 -9.68 -7.88 -18.21
N ALA A 110 -9.26 -6.95 -17.33
CA ALA A 110 -8.29 -5.93 -17.70
C ALA A 110 -6.92 -6.54 -18.05
N ALA A 111 -6.45 -7.53 -17.26
CA ALA A 111 -5.18 -8.22 -17.53
C ALA A 111 -5.16 -8.90 -18.90
N GLU A 112 -6.23 -9.63 -19.22
CA GLU A 112 -6.38 -10.33 -20.51
C GLU A 112 -6.52 -9.37 -21.68
N LYS A 113 -7.42 -8.39 -21.56
CA LYS A 113 -7.69 -7.40 -22.62
C LYS A 113 -6.44 -6.60 -23.01
N HIS A 114 -5.65 -6.18 -22.02
CA HIS A 114 -4.46 -5.36 -22.25
C HIS A 114 -3.16 -6.16 -22.31
N GLN A 115 -3.24 -7.50 -22.17
CA GLN A 115 -2.10 -8.43 -22.22
C GLN A 115 -0.98 -8.04 -21.23
N VAL A 116 -1.36 -7.58 -20.05
CA VAL A 116 -0.43 -7.17 -18.98
C VAL A 116 -0.35 -8.23 -17.88
N LYS A 117 0.77 -8.29 -17.17
CA LYS A 117 1.01 -9.24 -16.08
C LYS A 117 0.75 -8.62 -14.69
N CYS A 118 0.32 -7.35 -14.64
CA CYS A 118 -0.07 -6.68 -13.42
C CYS A 118 -1.22 -5.70 -13.68
N VAL A 119 -2.21 -5.70 -12.79
CA VAL A 119 -3.34 -4.76 -12.82
C VAL A 119 -3.53 -4.19 -11.42
N GLY A 120 -3.61 -2.86 -11.30
CA GLY A 120 -4.05 -2.19 -10.09
C GLY A 120 -5.49 -1.71 -10.24
N GLY A 121 -6.31 -1.91 -9.22
CA GLY A 121 -7.72 -1.54 -9.25
C GLY A 121 -8.02 -0.14 -8.72
N GLY A 122 -9.32 0.21 -8.72
CA GLY A 122 -9.88 1.44 -8.21
C GLY A 122 -10.04 1.40 -6.68
N VAL A 123 -9.59 2.44 -5.97
CA VAL A 123 -9.74 2.57 -4.52
C VAL A 123 -10.63 3.75 -4.19
N ARG A 124 -11.74 3.51 -3.50
CA ARG A 124 -12.64 4.52 -2.95
C ARG A 124 -12.52 4.55 -1.42
N LEU A 125 -12.57 5.73 -0.83
CA LEU A 125 -12.52 5.85 0.64
C LEU A 125 -13.92 5.73 1.22
N LYS A 126 -14.07 4.91 2.26
CA LYS A 126 -15.28 4.77 3.06
C LYS A 126 -14.96 5.12 4.51
N PHE A 127 -15.61 6.16 5.04
CA PHE A 127 -15.35 6.62 6.40
C PHE A 127 -16.29 5.95 7.41
N SER A 128 -15.75 5.44 8.50
CA SER A 128 -16.55 4.88 9.59
C SER A 128 -17.36 5.98 10.30
N GLY A 129 -18.57 5.64 10.77
CA GLY A 129 -19.42 6.55 11.55
C GLY A 129 -20.15 7.62 10.73
N GLY A 130 -20.29 7.47 9.40
CA GLY A 130 -21.05 8.39 8.55
C GLY A 130 -20.44 9.79 8.43
N CYS A 131 -19.19 9.97 8.86
CA CYS A 131 -18.49 11.24 8.76
C CYS A 131 -17.89 11.38 7.34
N GLU A 132 -18.68 11.94 6.43
CA GLU A 132 -18.17 12.37 5.12
C GLU A 132 -17.26 13.59 5.31
N ARG A 133 -16.01 13.35 5.67
CA ARG A 133 -15.01 14.40 5.73
C ARG A 133 -14.51 14.71 4.33
N ILE A 134 -14.60 15.96 3.92
CA ILE A 134 -14.05 16.43 2.65
C ILE A 134 -12.52 16.53 2.83
N LEU A 135 -11.82 15.44 2.55
CA LEU A 135 -10.37 15.46 2.54
C LEU A 135 -9.82 16.09 1.27
N ARG A 136 -8.79 16.91 1.40
CA ARG A 136 -8.08 17.47 0.25
C ARG A 136 -7.37 16.37 -0.55
N PRO A 137 -7.13 16.58 -1.86
CA PRO A 137 -6.65 15.55 -2.78
C PRO A 137 -5.40 14.81 -2.29
N TRP A 138 -4.43 15.51 -1.74
CA TRP A 138 -3.20 14.88 -1.25
C TRP A 138 -3.46 13.91 -0.08
N VAL A 139 -4.28 14.32 0.88
CA VAL A 139 -4.63 13.45 2.02
C VAL A 139 -5.40 12.22 1.54
N ARG A 140 -6.27 12.35 0.52
CA ARG A 140 -6.93 11.19 -0.10
C ARG A 140 -5.94 10.22 -0.73
N VAL A 141 -4.92 10.74 -1.43
CA VAL A 141 -3.84 9.91 -2.02
C VAL A 141 -3.05 9.17 -0.94
N MET A 142 -2.83 9.76 0.24
CA MET A 142 -2.17 9.08 1.37
C MET A 142 -2.95 7.85 1.88
N PHE A 143 -4.26 7.80 1.64
CA PHE A 143 -5.12 6.64 1.91
C PHE A 143 -5.29 5.72 0.68
N GLY A 144 -4.48 5.88 -0.35
CA GLY A 144 -4.53 5.04 -1.55
C GLY A 144 -5.68 5.38 -2.52
N CYS A 145 -6.43 6.48 -2.31
CA CYS A 145 -7.56 6.86 -3.17
C CYS A 145 -7.13 7.05 -4.63
N THR A 146 -7.80 6.32 -5.53
CA THR A 146 -7.61 6.44 -6.98
C THR A 146 -8.84 7.00 -7.69
N GLN A 147 -9.85 7.44 -6.96
CA GLN A 147 -11.08 7.98 -7.54
C GLN A 147 -10.80 9.16 -8.47
N GLY A 148 -11.32 9.07 -9.69
CA GLY A 148 -11.11 10.06 -10.75
C GLY A 148 -9.89 9.79 -11.63
N LEU A 149 -9.16 8.70 -11.41
CA LEU A 149 -8.12 8.25 -12.33
C LEU A 149 -8.74 7.53 -13.52
N THR A 150 -8.11 7.72 -14.69
CA THR A 150 -8.49 7.06 -15.94
C THR A 150 -7.85 5.67 -16.06
N ALA A 151 -8.47 4.84 -16.90
CA ALA A 151 -7.94 3.54 -17.28
C ALA A 151 -6.74 3.73 -18.23
N GLU A 152 -5.53 3.39 -17.75
CA GLU A 152 -4.29 3.60 -18.51
C GLU A 152 -3.13 2.71 -18.00
N LEU A 153 -2.08 2.60 -18.77
CA LEU A 153 -0.83 2.00 -18.30
C LEU A 153 -0.19 2.90 -17.22
N TYR A 154 0.34 2.28 -16.18
CA TYR A 154 1.07 3.01 -15.15
C TYR A 154 2.38 3.60 -15.70
N ASP A 155 2.61 4.88 -15.48
CA ASP A 155 3.77 5.64 -15.99
C ASP A 155 4.97 5.66 -15.01
N GLY A 156 4.77 5.21 -13.78
CA GLY A 156 5.76 5.22 -12.70
C GLY A 156 5.70 6.44 -11.79
N LYS A 157 4.92 7.48 -12.12
CA LYS A 157 4.54 8.52 -11.17
C LYS A 157 3.48 8.00 -10.20
N ARG A 158 2.61 7.16 -10.73
CA ARG A 158 1.66 6.34 -9.98
C ARG A 158 2.05 4.87 -10.16
N VAL A 159 1.72 4.05 -9.18
CA VAL A 159 2.01 2.62 -9.16
C VAL A 159 0.79 1.87 -8.60
N PRO A 160 0.61 0.58 -8.90
CA PRO A 160 -0.41 -0.23 -8.26
C PRO A 160 -0.22 -0.24 -6.75
N GLY A 161 -1.28 -0.03 -5.98
CA GLY A 161 -1.26 -0.18 -4.52
C GLY A 161 -1.35 -1.63 -4.09
N GLY A 162 -0.63 -1.99 -3.03
CA GLY A 162 -0.51 -3.36 -2.58
C GLY A 162 -1.79 -4.02 -2.04
N GLY A 163 -2.85 -3.25 -1.74
CA GLY A 163 -4.15 -3.79 -1.30
C GLY A 163 -5.13 -4.06 -2.44
N ASN A 164 -4.90 -3.52 -3.64
CA ASN A 164 -5.77 -3.75 -4.80
C ASN A 164 -4.93 -4.00 -6.07
N MET A 165 -4.28 -5.16 -6.11
CA MET A 165 -3.34 -5.49 -7.17
C MET A 165 -3.42 -6.96 -7.56
N LEU A 166 -3.61 -7.25 -8.85
CA LEU A 166 -3.52 -8.58 -9.46
C LEU A 166 -2.17 -8.72 -10.14
N VAL A 167 -1.42 -9.79 -9.83
CA VAL A 167 -0.08 -10.04 -10.40
C VAL A 167 0.01 -11.48 -10.90
N HIS A 168 0.51 -11.69 -12.10
CA HIS A 168 0.79 -13.00 -12.64
C HIS A 168 2.04 -13.61 -12.00
N LYS A 169 2.03 -14.91 -11.72
CA LYS A 169 3.11 -15.62 -11.01
C LYS A 169 4.48 -15.49 -11.67
N ASP A 170 4.54 -15.48 -13.00
CA ASP A 170 5.78 -15.29 -13.78
C ASP A 170 6.54 -14.00 -13.39
N VAL A 171 5.83 -12.99 -12.91
CA VAL A 171 6.46 -11.76 -12.43
C VAL A 171 7.37 -12.07 -11.26
N PHE A 172 6.85 -12.76 -10.24
CA PHE A 172 7.64 -13.12 -9.05
C PHE A 172 8.76 -14.11 -9.39
N GLU A 173 8.54 -15.02 -10.33
CA GLU A 173 9.58 -15.94 -10.82
C GLU A 173 10.74 -15.19 -11.47
N LYS A 174 10.46 -14.12 -12.22
CA LYS A 174 11.47 -13.34 -12.94
C LYS A 174 12.18 -12.30 -12.09
N ILE A 175 11.46 -11.58 -11.22
CA ILE A 175 12.03 -10.44 -10.49
C ILE A 175 12.21 -10.68 -9.00
N GLY A 176 11.77 -11.84 -8.48
CA GLY A 176 11.77 -12.16 -7.05
C GLY A 176 10.61 -11.53 -6.28
N LEU A 177 10.54 -11.82 -5.00
CA LEU A 177 9.47 -11.45 -4.09
C LEU A 177 9.54 -9.98 -3.65
N PHE A 178 8.61 -9.56 -2.78
CA PHE A 178 8.66 -8.25 -2.12
C PHE A 178 9.91 -8.12 -1.24
N ARG A 179 10.55 -6.96 -1.25
CA ARG A 179 11.72 -6.67 -0.41
C ARG A 179 11.31 -6.54 1.06
N THR A 180 11.92 -7.34 1.92
CA THR A 180 11.64 -7.37 3.38
C THR A 180 12.45 -6.35 4.18
N ASP A 181 13.45 -5.72 3.57
CA ASP A 181 14.27 -4.66 4.17
C ASP A 181 13.62 -3.26 4.07
N LEU A 182 12.49 -3.14 3.35
CA LEU A 182 11.72 -1.90 3.22
C LEU A 182 10.74 -1.72 4.40
N ILE A 183 11.27 -1.56 5.59
CA ILE A 183 10.48 -1.45 6.82
C ILE A 183 9.63 -0.16 6.92
N GLU A 184 9.96 0.84 6.12
CA GLU A 184 9.20 2.10 6.00
C GLU A 184 7.97 1.99 5.09
N GLY A 185 7.79 0.86 4.38
CA GLY A 185 6.81 0.67 3.32
C GLY A 185 7.37 1.00 1.94
N GLY A 186 6.53 0.92 0.91
CA GLY A 186 6.89 1.13 -0.48
C GLY A 186 7.39 -0.15 -1.17
N GLU A 187 7.09 -1.31 -0.60
CA GLU A 187 7.35 -2.62 -1.16
C GLU A 187 6.60 -2.85 -2.48
N ASP A 188 5.39 -2.30 -2.61
CA ASP A 188 4.59 -2.27 -3.83
C ASP A 188 5.23 -1.38 -4.91
N THR A 189 5.67 -0.21 -4.52
CA THR A 189 6.40 0.72 -5.40
C THR A 189 7.70 0.12 -5.91
N ASP A 190 8.47 -0.55 -5.05
CA ASP A 190 9.70 -1.27 -5.43
C ASP A 190 9.38 -2.41 -6.40
N LEU A 191 8.38 -3.24 -6.09
CA LEU A 191 7.93 -4.32 -6.95
C LEU A 191 7.60 -3.80 -8.36
N TYR A 192 6.78 -2.75 -8.45
CA TYR A 192 6.43 -2.13 -9.72
C TYR A 192 7.66 -1.66 -10.52
N HIS A 193 8.60 -0.98 -9.87
CA HIS A 193 9.81 -0.50 -10.58
C HIS A 193 10.72 -1.65 -11.03
N ARG A 194 10.80 -2.75 -10.28
CA ARG A 194 11.51 -3.98 -10.73
C ARG A 194 10.80 -4.63 -11.90
N MET A 195 9.47 -4.72 -11.86
CA MET A 195 8.64 -5.20 -12.97
C MET A 195 8.90 -4.40 -14.24
N LYS A 196 8.81 -3.07 -14.16
CA LYS A 196 9.02 -2.18 -15.32
C LYS A 196 10.42 -2.33 -15.92
N ARG A 197 11.46 -2.46 -15.06
CA ARG A 197 12.84 -2.71 -15.53
C ARG A 197 13.00 -4.08 -16.20
N ALA A 198 12.21 -5.07 -15.80
CA ALA A 198 12.18 -6.41 -16.40
C ALA A 198 11.32 -6.50 -17.68
N GLY A 199 10.71 -5.39 -18.11
CA GLY A 199 9.88 -5.31 -19.33
C GLY A 199 8.41 -5.68 -19.12
N PHE A 200 7.94 -5.82 -17.89
CA PHE A 200 6.52 -5.99 -17.61
C PHE A 200 5.81 -4.64 -17.53
N GLU A 201 4.60 -4.59 -18.07
CA GLU A 201 3.70 -3.45 -17.92
C GLU A 201 2.63 -3.73 -16.87
N ALA A 202 2.11 -2.65 -16.27
CA ALA A 202 0.99 -2.69 -15.36
C ALA A 202 -0.10 -1.72 -15.82
N TYR A 203 -1.37 -2.11 -15.65
CA TYR A 203 -2.54 -1.36 -16.10
C TYR A 203 -3.41 -0.93 -14.91
N HIS A 204 -3.99 0.27 -14.96
CA HIS A 204 -4.99 0.72 -14.00
C HIS A 204 -6.40 0.43 -14.49
N ALA A 205 -7.12 -0.42 -13.75
CA ALA A 205 -8.50 -0.80 -14.00
C ALA A 205 -9.43 -0.09 -12.99
N PRO A 206 -9.93 1.12 -13.26
CA PRO A 206 -10.69 1.92 -12.30
C PRO A 206 -12.05 1.31 -11.92
N LEU A 207 -12.53 0.32 -12.68
CA LEU A 207 -13.77 -0.40 -12.41
C LEU A 207 -13.57 -1.59 -11.45
N ALA A 208 -12.35 -2.06 -11.24
CA ALA A 208 -12.03 -3.06 -10.22
C ALA A 208 -12.01 -2.40 -8.83
N VAL A 209 -13.19 -2.11 -8.30
CA VAL A 209 -13.34 -1.20 -7.15
C VAL A 209 -13.26 -1.94 -5.82
N ILE A 210 -12.47 -1.37 -4.91
CA ILE A 210 -12.53 -1.64 -3.48
C ILE A 210 -12.85 -0.38 -2.68
N HIS A 211 -13.44 -0.55 -1.50
CA HIS A 211 -13.70 0.49 -0.53
C HIS A 211 -12.76 0.35 0.66
N HIS A 212 -11.75 1.21 0.75
CA HIS A 212 -10.84 1.26 1.90
C HIS A 212 -11.56 1.91 3.08
N GLN A 213 -11.76 1.15 4.15
CA GLN A 213 -12.42 1.57 5.36
C GLN A 213 -11.50 2.42 6.24
N ILE A 214 -11.82 3.69 6.40
CA ILE A 214 -11.02 4.64 7.17
C ILE A 214 -11.71 4.92 8.52
N PRO A 215 -11.21 4.34 9.62
CA PRO A 215 -11.72 4.68 10.95
C PRO A 215 -11.35 6.12 11.31
N THR A 216 -12.19 6.77 12.12
CA THR A 216 -12.00 8.17 12.54
C THR A 216 -10.64 8.40 13.23
N SER A 217 -10.11 7.40 13.91
CA SER A 217 -8.78 7.45 14.55
C SER A 217 -7.64 7.70 13.55
N ARG A 218 -7.78 7.26 12.28
CA ARG A 218 -6.78 7.49 11.23
C ARG A 218 -6.84 8.91 10.63
N LEU A 219 -7.89 9.66 10.88
CA LEU A 219 -8.03 11.05 10.40
C LEU A 219 -7.32 12.07 11.31
N GLY A 220 -6.79 11.62 12.43
CA GLY A 220 -6.07 12.47 13.38
C GLY A 220 -4.64 12.82 12.95
N PRO A 221 -4.10 13.95 13.46
CA PRO A 221 -2.74 14.41 13.11
C PRO A 221 -1.65 13.37 13.43
N LYS A 222 -1.80 12.59 14.49
CA LYS A 222 -0.83 11.55 14.91
C LYS A 222 -0.67 10.50 13.81
N TYR A 223 -1.76 9.95 13.28
CA TYR A 223 -1.73 8.94 12.23
C TYR A 223 -1.19 9.52 10.91
N LEU A 224 -1.70 10.68 10.49
CA LEU A 224 -1.28 11.33 9.24
C LEU A 224 0.19 11.73 9.27
N CYS A 225 0.72 12.15 10.43
CA CYS A 225 2.15 12.38 10.62
C CYS A 225 2.95 11.10 10.41
N SER A 226 2.51 9.96 10.98
CA SER A 226 3.21 8.68 10.82
C SER A 226 3.23 8.17 9.38
N VAL A 227 2.12 8.33 8.64
CA VAL A 227 2.06 8.01 7.20
C VAL A 227 3.00 8.92 6.39
N SER A 228 2.92 10.24 6.63
CA SER A 228 3.79 11.22 5.97
C SER A 228 5.27 10.94 6.21
N MET A 229 5.63 10.55 7.45
CA MET A 229 7.00 10.15 7.81
C MET A 229 7.47 8.95 6.98
N ARG A 230 6.67 7.88 6.92
CA ARG A 230 7.02 6.69 6.13
C ARG A 230 7.21 7.03 4.66
N MET A 231 6.30 7.82 4.08
CA MET A 231 6.40 8.29 2.69
C MET A 231 7.69 9.06 2.45
N GLY A 232 8.06 10.00 3.32
CA GLY A 232 9.28 10.78 3.21
C GLY A 232 10.54 9.92 3.25
N CYS A 233 10.63 8.99 4.20
CA CYS A 233 11.74 8.05 4.31
C CYS A 233 11.86 7.14 3.09
N HIS A 234 10.71 6.59 2.62
CA HIS A 234 10.67 5.75 1.44
C HIS A 234 11.11 6.48 0.17
N ILE A 235 10.63 7.71 -0.05
CA ILE A 235 11.03 8.54 -1.20
C ILE A 235 12.53 8.79 -1.17
N ALA A 236 13.10 9.19 -0.02
CA ALA A 236 14.53 9.46 0.12
C ALA A 236 15.37 8.22 -0.19
N ARG A 237 14.97 7.04 0.33
CA ARG A 237 15.65 5.77 0.06
C ARG A 237 15.63 5.42 -1.42
N ARG A 238 14.47 5.46 -2.05
CA ARG A 238 14.30 5.17 -3.47
C ARG A 238 15.12 6.10 -4.36
N GLU A 239 15.12 7.40 -4.07
CA GLU A 239 15.92 8.38 -4.82
C GLU A 239 17.42 8.11 -4.63
N PHE A 240 17.87 7.78 -3.43
CA PHE A 240 19.27 7.42 -3.16
C PHE A 240 19.70 6.15 -3.91
N GLU A 241 18.88 5.08 -3.88
CA GLU A 241 19.15 3.83 -4.59
C GLU A 241 19.17 4.01 -6.12
N ASN A 242 18.29 4.88 -6.66
CA ASN A 242 18.20 5.11 -8.10
C ASN A 242 19.30 6.05 -8.65
N TYR A 243 19.70 7.07 -7.89
CA TYR A 243 20.59 8.13 -8.40
C TYR A 243 22.03 8.00 -7.91
N GLY A 244 22.26 7.25 -6.83
CA GLY A 244 23.55 7.20 -6.17
C GLY A 244 23.93 8.54 -5.49
N ARG A 245 25.01 8.53 -4.73
CA ARG A 245 25.37 9.59 -3.78
C ARG A 245 25.44 10.99 -4.39
N LEU A 246 26.13 11.16 -5.52
CA LEU A 246 26.37 12.50 -6.12
C LEU A 246 25.07 13.11 -6.69
N LYS A 247 24.36 12.35 -7.54
CA LYS A 247 23.11 12.86 -8.13
C LYS A 247 22.04 13.07 -7.05
N PHE A 248 21.99 12.17 -6.06
CA PHE A 248 21.06 12.31 -4.94
C PHE A 248 21.31 13.60 -4.13
N SER A 249 22.57 14.00 -3.91
CA SER A 249 22.88 15.29 -3.25
C SER A 249 22.27 16.48 -3.98
N LEU A 250 22.32 16.50 -5.33
CA LEU A 250 21.69 17.53 -6.14
C LEU A 250 20.16 17.50 -6.04
N VAL A 251 19.58 16.29 -6.02
CA VAL A 251 18.14 16.12 -5.82
C VAL A 251 17.72 16.64 -4.46
N VAL A 252 18.44 16.33 -3.39
CA VAL A 252 18.17 16.85 -2.03
C VAL A 252 18.19 18.38 -2.00
N LEU A 253 19.19 19.00 -2.65
CA LEU A 253 19.26 20.46 -2.74
C LEU A 253 18.04 21.05 -3.48
N SER A 254 17.67 20.45 -4.61
CA SER A 254 16.47 20.85 -5.36
C SER A 254 15.19 20.70 -4.52
N ARG A 255 15.05 19.62 -3.75
CA ARG A 255 13.93 19.40 -2.83
C ARG A 255 13.90 20.41 -1.68
N LEU A 256 15.06 20.80 -1.15
CA LEU A 256 15.16 21.87 -0.14
C LEU A 256 14.66 23.20 -0.69
N LEU A 257 15.11 23.60 -1.88
CA LEU A 257 14.65 24.82 -2.54
C LEU A 257 13.13 24.78 -2.80
N GLN A 258 12.63 23.67 -3.35
CA GLN A 258 11.20 23.48 -3.59
C GLN A 258 10.39 23.60 -2.28
N THR A 259 10.84 22.95 -1.20
CA THR A 259 10.15 22.98 0.09
C THR A 259 10.13 24.41 0.66
N SER A 260 11.26 25.11 0.63
CA SER A 260 11.38 26.47 1.17
C SER A 260 10.57 27.50 0.37
N LEU A 261 10.58 27.40 -0.96
CA LEU A 261 9.94 28.39 -1.83
C LEU A 261 8.46 28.13 -2.09
N LEU A 262 7.99 26.89 -2.00
CA LEU A 262 6.60 26.53 -2.30
C LEU A 262 5.83 26.03 -1.07
N HIS A 263 6.34 25.01 -0.37
CA HIS A 263 5.56 24.37 0.68
C HIS A 263 5.48 25.19 1.98
N VAL A 264 6.56 25.85 2.38
CA VAL A 264 6.55 26.71 3.58
C VAL A 264 5.62 27.92 3.40
N PRO A 265 5.70 28.71 2.31
CA PRO A 265 4.76 29.82 2.09
C PRO A 265 3.29 29.36 2.01
N GLN A 266 3.03 28.22 1.37
CA GLN A 266 1.68 27.66 1.28
C GLN A 266 1.13 27.24 2.67
N LEU A 267 1.97 26.71 3.57
CA LEU A 267 1.57 26.39 4.93
C LEU A 267 1.27 27.67 5.73
N LEU A 268 2.10 28.71 5.58
CA LEU A 268 1.85 30.01 6.23
C LEU A 268 0.56 30.64 5.73
N LEU A 269 0.32 30.62 4.42
CA LEU A 269 -0.91 31.11 3.81
C LEU A 269 -2.15 30.34 4.32
N ALA A 270 -2.07 29.00 4.39
CA ALA A 270 -3.14 28.18 4.93
C ALA A 270 -3.51 28.56 6.37
N LYS A 271 -2.50 28.84 7.21
CA LYS A 271 -2.70 29.30 8.58
C LYS A 271 -3.32 30.71 8.65
N LEU A 272 -2.93 31.61 7.75
CA LEU A 272 -3.52 32.96 7.66
C LEU A 272 -5.00 32.93 7.25
N ILE A 273 -5.36 32.05 6.31
CA ILE A 273 -6.74 31.86 5.84
C ILE A 273 -7.58 31.16 6.92
N GLY A 274 -7.00 30.33 7.77
CA GLY A 274 -7.70 29.58 8.82
C GLY A 274 -8.45 28.32 8.31
N ASP A 275 -8.20 27.90 7.04
CA ASP A 275 -8.81 26.68 6.48
C ASP A 275 -8.15 25.42 7.08
N GLN A 276 -8.88 24.75 7.99
CA GLN A 276 -8.36 23.61 8.74
C GLN A 276 -7.96 22.42 7.85
N GLU A 277 -8.69 22.15 6.76
CA GLU A 277 -8.35 21.06 5.83
C GLU A 277 -7.10 21.40 4.99
N MET A 278 -6.94 22.67 4.61
CA MET A 278 -5.72 23.13 3.97
C MET A 278 -4.52 23.06 4.93
N ILE A 279 -4.69 23.49 6.16
CA ILE A 279 -3.64 23.41 7.20
C ILE A 279 -3.22 21.95 7.40
N LEU A 280 -4.17 21.03 7.50
CA LEU A 280 -3.90 19.60 7.67
C LEU A 280 -3.10 19.05 6.49
N GLU A 281 -3.55 19.31 5.25
CA GLU A 281 -2.84 18.88 4.04
C GLU A 281 -1.40 19.43 3.99
N ARG A 282 -1.22 20.73 4.29
CA ARG A 282 0.12 21.35 4.29
C ARG A 282 1.02 20.83 5.41
N ASN A 283 0.46 20.50 6.56
CA ASN A 283 1.20 19.79 7.61
C ASN A 283 1.65 18.41 7.17
N CYS A 284 0.83 17.64 6.44
CA CYS A 284 1.24 16.35 5.88
C CYS A 284 2.44 16.50 4.93
N TYR A 285 2.43 17.50 4.04
CA TYR A 285 3.59 17.83 3.21
C TYR A 285 4.82 18.19 4.04
N TRP A 286 4.66 19.03 5.08
CA TRP A 286 5.73 19.41 5.97
C TRP A 286 6.35 18.22 6.68
N TRP A 287 5.55 17.33 7.27
CA TRP A 287 6.01 16.11 7.93
C TRP A 287 6.73 15.19 6.94
N MET A 288 6.19 14.99 5.74
CA MET A 288 6.82 14.18 4.71
C MET A 288 8.21 14.71 4.35
N TRP A 289 8.34 16.02 4.06
CA TRP A 289 9.62 16.60 3.68
C TRP A 289 10.60 16.65 4.84
N LYS A 290 10.16 16.95 6.05
CA LYS A 290 11.00 16.87 7.25
C LYS A 290 11.69 15.51 7.34
N HIS A 291 10.92 14.42 7.24
CA HIS A 291 11.46 13.06 7.36
C HIS A 291 12.22 12.59 6.12
N TYR A 292 11.86 13.08 4.94
CA TYR A 292 12.69 12.92 3.75
C TYR A 292 14.11 13.47 3.97
N PHE A 293 14.25 14.69 4.46
CA PHE A 293 15.57 15.30 4.69
C PHE A 293 16.34 14.58 5.80
N GLN A 294 15.68 14.19 6.87
CA GLN A 294 16.32 13.39 7.92
C GLN A 294 16.88 12.07 7.37
N ALA A 295 16.11 11.34 6.56
CA ALA A 295 16.58 10.12 5.90
C ALA A 295 17.68 10.41 4.87
N ALA A 296 17.55 11.46 4.07
CA ALA A 296 18.53 11.86 3.06
C ALA A 296 19.89 12.19 3.69
N PHE A 297 19.90 12.96 4.77
CA PHE A 297 21.13 13.28 5.50
C PHE A 297 21.80 12.04 6.07
N ARG A 298 21.03 11.06 6.55
CA ARG A 298 21.54 9.79 7.03
C ARG A 298 22.20 8.97 5.91
N PHE A 299 21.59 8.92 4.71
CA PHE A 299 22.17 8.23 3.54
C PHE A 299 23.44 8.94 3.03
N LEU A 300 23.53 10.26 3.17
CA LEU A 300 24.66 11.06 2.76
C LEU A 300 25.74 11.17 3.85
N ALA A 301 25.49 10.68 5.07
CA ALA A 301 26.45 10.75 6.17
C ALA A 301 27.79 10.07 5.82
N PRO A 302 28.93 10.70 6.14
CA PRO A 302 30.26 10.18 5.80
C PRO A 302 30.66 8.95 6.62
N SER A 303 30.08 8.75 7.82
CA SER A 303 30.37 7.63 8.70
C SER A 303 29.11 6.95 9.21
N LYS A 304 29.26 5.66 9.63
CA LYS A 304 28.17 4.90 10.27
C LYS A 304 27.75 5.52 11.61
N GLU A 305 28.69 6.10 12.36
CA GLU A 305 28.43 6.74 13.65
C GLU A 305 27.50 7.95 13.47
N LEU A 306 27.80 8.83 12.49
CA LEU A 306 26.96 9.97 12.18
C LEU A 306 25.60 9.52 11.61
N ALA A 307 25.58 8.47 10.79
CA ALA A 307 24.34 7.90 10.27
C ALA A 307 23.44 7.35 11.40
N ASN A 308 24.03 6.71 12.41
CA ASN A 308 23.31 6.23 13.60
C ASN A 308 22.82 7.37 14.50
N ALA A 309 23.62 8.43 14.68
CA ALA A 309 23.21 9.61 15.41
C ALA A 309 22.02 10.36 14.77
N LEU A 310 21.86 10.23 13.46
CA LEU A 310 20.76 10.78 12.68
C LEU A 310 19.57 9.80 12.55
N ASP A 311 19.61 8.66 13.26
CA ASP A 311 18.53 7.67 13.22
C ASP A 311 17.40 7.97 14.19
N PHE A 312 16.37 8.59 13.69
CA PHE A 312 15.17 8.97 14.45
C PHE A 312 14.12 7.84 14.58
N ARG A 313 14.49 6.58 14.28
CA ARG A 313 13.58 5.42 14.38
C ARG A 313 13.09 5.16 15.80
N HIS A 314 13.79 5.63 16.81
CA HIS A 314 13.34 5.58 18.21
C HIS A 314 12.07 6.41 18.48
N GLU A 315 11.77 7.44 17.68
CA GLU A 315 10.53 8.21 17.79
C GLU A 315 9.28 7.39 17.35
N ARG A 316 9.47 6.22 16.70
CA ARG A 316 8.36 5.38 16.21
C ARG A 316 7.58 4.69 17.31
N LYS A 317 8.23 4.23 18.39
CA LYS A 317 7.55 3.52 19.49
C LYS A 317 6.52 4.39 20.22
N VAL A 318 6.69 5.70 20.22
CA VAL A 318 5.78 6.65 20.86
C VAL A 318 4.57 7.00 19.97
N ALA A 319 4.64 6.76 18.66
CA ALA A 319 3.57 7.13 17.72
C ALA A 319 2.56 6.00 17.45
N THR A 320 2.82 4.78 17.91
CA THR A 320 1.96 3.60 17.72
C THR A 320 1.24 3.15 18.99
N GLU A 321 1.57 3.73 20.14
CA GLU A 321 0.80 3.67 21.41
C GLU A 321 -0.16 4.88 21.50
#